data_f61b406e188c956021420b1b29460506
#
_entry.id   f61b406e188c956021420b1b29460506
#
_cell.length_a   1.000
_cell.length_b   1.000
_cell.length_c   1.000
_cell.angle_alpha   90.00
_cell.angle_beta   90.00
_cell.angle_gamma   90.00
#
_symmetry.space_group_name_H-M   'P 1'
#
loop_
_entity.id
_entity.type
_entity.pdbx_description
1 polymer ?
#
loop_
_entity_poly.entity_id
_entity_poly.type
_entity_poly.pdbx_seq_one_letter_code
_entity_poly.pdbx_strand_id
1 'polypeptide(L)'
;MRMIMQKMSGALMGTFLLGVAVAAVASISLHAEKGAAADPAPVDIKIDNFTFAPQRLIVRAGTTVIWRNRDDIPHAIASSGRLFKSKALDTDDTYAFTLTPAGTYEYFCSLHPQMTGTIVVEDQIGGDAGH
;
A
#
# COMPACT_ATOMS: atom_id res chain seq x y z
N MET A 1 64.50 -57.85 -45.61
CA MET A 1 63.16 -57.77 -44.97
C MET A 1 63.30 -57.17 -43.63
N ARG A 2 62.93 -55.96 -43.52
CA ARG A 2 63.10 -55.28 -42.28
C ARG A 2 61.80 -54.93 -41.70
N MET A 3 61.47 -55.45 -40.61
CA MET A 3 60.34 -55.11 -39.80
C MET A 3 60.81 -53.95 -38.88
N ILE A 4 60.35 -52.83 -39.15
CA ILE A 4 60.58 -51.71 -38.27
C ILE A 4 59.46 -51.71 -37.26
N MET A 5 59.85 -52.06 -36.08
CA MET A 5 58.93 -51.93 -34.95
C MET A 5 58.98 -50.51 -34.49
N GLN A 6 57.97 -49.83 -34.82
CA GLN A 6 57.72 -48.51 -34.22
C GLN A 6 57.19 -48.73 -32.82
N LYS A 7 58.02 -48.45 -31.88
CA LYS A 7 57.53 -48.29 -30.52
C LYS A 7 56.78 -46.96 -30.40
N MET A 8 55.53 -47.09 -30.43
CA MET A 8 54.71 -45.94 -30.03
C MET A 8 54.70 -45.87 -28.52
N SER A 9 55.54 -45.04 -27.98
CA SER A 9 55.46 -44.63 -26.59
C SER A 9 54.36 -43.62 -26.47
N GLY A 10 53.18 -44.13 -26.21
CA GLY A 10 52.06 -43.30 -25.83
C GLY A 10 52.27 -42.80 -24.43
N ALA A 11 52.90 -41.67 -24.29
CA ALA A 11 52.83 -40.95 -23.06
C ALA A 11 51.42 -40.40 -22.92
N LEU A 12 50.60 -41.08 -22.19
CA LEU A 12 49.36 -40.52 -21.72
C LEU A 12 49.71 -39.48 -20.65
N MET A 13 49.91 -38.28 -21.10
CA MET A 13 49.80 -37.15 -20.16
C MET A 13 48.33 -36.94 -19.87
N GLY A 14 47.90 -37.61 -18.83
CA GLY A 14 46.63 -37.25 -18.22
C GLY A 14 46.71 -35.85 -17.68
N THR A 15 46.29 -34.91 -18.48
CA THR A 15 45.98 -33.58 -17.97
C THR A 15 44.77 -33.75 -17.07
N PHE A 16 45.04 -33.89 -15.80
CA PHE A 16 44.01 -33.65 -14.80
C PHE A 16 43.68 -32.16 -14.86
N LEU A 17 42.76 -31.83 -15.70
CA LEU A 17 42.03 -30.57 -15.55
C LEU A 17 41.29 -30.68 -14.24
N LEU A 18 41.88 -30.16 -13.18
CA LEU A 18 41.14 -29.76 -12.02
C LEU A 18 40.12 -28.74 -12.50
N GLY A 19 38.95 -29.21 -12.80
CA GLY A 19 37.81 -28.35 -12.94
C GLY A 19 37.57 -27.75 -11.59
N VAL A 20 38.09 -26.53 -11.40
CA VAL A 20 37.60 -25.68 -10.33
C VAL A 20 36.17 -25.41 -10.68
N ALA A 21 35.29 -26.24 -10.15
CA ALA A 21 33.90 -25.85 -10.09
C ALA A 21 33.84 -24.62 -9.22
N VAL A 22 33.92 -23.47 -9.85
CA VAL A 22 33.51 -22.23 -9.22
C VAL A 22 32.02 -22.43 -8.98
N ALA A 23 31.69 -22.94 -7.82
CA ALA A 23 30.35 -22.80 -7.33
C ALA A 23 30.12 -21.30 -7.23
N ALA A 24 29.50 -20.74 -8.25
CA ALA A 24 28.91 -19.43 -8.13
C ALA A 24 27.86 -19.55 -7.05
N VAL A 25 28.26 -19.23 -5.83
CA VAL A 25 27.32 -18.99 -4.77
C VAL A 25 26.59 -17.75 -5.24
N ALA A 26 25.46 -17.98 -5.92
CA ALA A 26 24.52 -16.92 -6.11
C ALA A 26 24.14 -16.47 -4.70
N SER A 27 24.81 -15.46 -4.20
CA SER A 27 24.36 -14.76 -3.05
C SER A 27 23.02 -14.18 -3.45
N ILE A 28 21.96 -14.93 -3.14
CA ILE A 28 20.63 -14.38 -3.15
C ILE A 28 20.69 -13.36 -2.03
N SER A 29 21.03 -12.14 -2.41
CA SER A 29 20.80 -11.01 -1.53
C SER A 29 19.31 -10.98 -1.31
N LEU A 30 18.88 -11.60 -0.24
CA LEU A 30 17.56 -11.39 0.27
C LEU A 30 17.53 -9.93 0.70
N HIS A 31 17.28 -9.07 -0.27
CA HIS A 31 16.86 -7.73 0.05
C HIS A 31 15.50 -7.93 0.68
N ALA A 32 15.51 -8.03 2.00
CA ALA A 32 14.31 -7.73 2.73
C ALA A 32 14.00 -6.29 2.33
N GLU A 33 13.24 -6.16 1.26
CA GLU A 33 12.58 -4.90 1.02
C GLU A 33 11.82 -4.64 2.30
N LYS A 34 12.30 -3.65 3.01
CA LYS A 34 11.57 -3.05 4.10
C LYS A 34 10.30 -2.60 3.45
N GLY A 35 9.29 -3.49 3.45
CA GLY A 35 8.05 -3.27 2.76
C GLY A 35 7.55 -1.92 3.21
N ALA A 36 7.45 -0.98 2.28
CA ALA A 36 6.66 0.20 2.52
C ALA A 36 5.35 -0.32 3.11
N ALA A 37 5.01 0.14 4.31
CA ALA A 37 3.74 -0.22 4.92
C ALA A 37 2.68 -0.02 3.85
N ALA A 38 1.94 -1.08 3.52
CA ALA A 38 0.88 -1.00 2.53
C ALA A 38 -0.03 0.16 2.91
N ASP A 39 -0.48 0.94 1.93
CA ASP A 39 -1.45 1.99 2.17
C ASP A 39 -2.65 1.41 2.92
N PRO A 40 -3.19 2.13 3.89
CA PRO A 40 -4.38 1.68 4.59
C PRO A 40 -5.53 1.42 3.61
N ALA A 41 -6.29 0.35 3.87
CA ALA A 41 -7.48 0.08 3.07
C ALA A 41 -8.46 1.25 3.15
N PRO A 42 -9.14 1.60 2.06
CA PRO A 42 -10.18 2.62 2.09
C PRO A 42 -11.28 2.31 3.10
N VAL A 43 -11.85 3.34 3.69
CA VAL A 43 -12.94 3.22 4.67
C VAL A 43 -14.15 4.00 4.19
N ASP A 44 -15.31 3.36 4.21
CA ASP A 44 -16.58 3.97 3.80
C ASP A 44 -17.27 4.67 4.96
N ILE A 45 -17.83 5.83 4.67
CA ILE A 45 -18.84 6.51 5.50
C ILE A 45 -20.14 6.51 4.72
N LYS A 46 -21.16 5.89 5.29
CA LYS A 46 -22.48 5.89 4.71
C LYS A 46 -23.22 7.18 5.07
N ILE A 47 -23.86 7.80 4.11
CA ILE A 47 -24.82 8.87 4.32
C ILE A 47 -26.21 8.25 4.18
N ASP A 48 -26.97 8.29 5.24
CA ASP A 48 -28.29 7.67 5.27
C ASP A 48 -29.14 8.34 6.35
N ASN A 49 -30.39 8.63 6.04
CA ASN A 49 -31.30 9.28 6.96
C ASN A 49 -30.71 10.54 7.62
N PHE A 50 -30.13 11.42 6.81
CA PHE A 50 -29.52 12.69 7.26
C PHE A 50 -28.41 12.51 8.31
N THR A 51 -27.70 11.40 8.29
CA THR A 51 -26.59 11.12 9.20
C THR A 51 -25.38 10.57 8.45
N PHE A 52 -24.21 10.79 9.02
CA PHE A 52 -22.99 10.11 8.63
C PHE A 52 -22.78 8.89 9.54
N ALA A 53 -22.54 7.74 8.97
CA ALA A 53 -22.32 6.52 9.72
C ALA A 53 -21.03 5.80 9.27
N PRO A 54 -20.04 5.64 10.14
CA PRO A 54 -20.00 6.15 11.51
C PRO A 54 -19.85 7.67 11.57
N GLN A 55 -20.47 8.29 12.58
CA GLN A 55 -20.35 9.75 12.79
C GLN A 55 -18.96 10.15 13.26
N ARG A 56 -18.29 9.30 14.02
CA ARG A 56 -16.90 9.44 14.42
C ARG A 56 -16.11 8.26 13.86
N LEU A 57 -15.11 8.57 13.06
CA LEU A 57 -14.24 7.59 12.42
C LEU A 57 -12.81 7.83 12.86
N ILE A 58 -12.09 6.77 13.23
CA ILE A 58 -10.67 6.81 13.54
C ILE A 58 -9.94 6.03 12.47
N VAL A 59 -8.99 6.66 11.81
CA VAL A 59 -8.21 6.06 10.72
C VAL A 59 -6.72 6.38 10.86
N ARG A 60 -5.90 5.60 10.18
CA ARG A 60 -4.47 5.90 10.09
C ARG A 60 -4.20 6.99 9.04
N ALA A 61 -3.11 7.72 9.23
CA ALA A 61 -2.62 8.65 8.22
C ALA A 61 -2.45 7.96 6.86
N GLY A 62 -2.89 8.62 5.81
CA GLY A 62 -2.88 8.06 4.45
C GLY A 62 -4.12 7.25 4.07
N THR A 63 -5.11 7.15 4.95
CA THR A 63 -6.36 6.47 4.64
C THR A 63 -7.22 7.30 3.69
N THR A 64 -7.75 6.65 2.67
CA THR A 64 -8.79 7.22 1.81
C THR A 64 -10.16 6.96 2.43
N VAL A 65 -10.89 8.02 2.70
CA VAL A 65 -12.27 7.93 3.20
C VAL A 65 -13.21 8.15 2.03
N ILE A 66 -14.21 7.31 1.91
CA ILE A 66 -15.21 7.33 0.83
C ILE A 66 -16.58 7.58 1.45
N TRP A 67 -17.17 8.73 1.17
CA TRP A 67 -18.55 9.00 1.53
C TRP A 67 -19.47 8.51 0.41
N ARG A 68 -20.47 7.75 0.77
CA ARG A 68 -21.47 7.22 -0.17
C ARG A 68 -22.86 7.64 0.25
N ASN A 69 -23.56 8.37 -0.64
CA ASN A 69 -24.95 8.76 -0.38
C ASN A 69 -25.91 7.59 -0.61
N ARG A 70 -26.64 7.21 0.44
CA ARG A 70 -27.68 6.20 0.38
C ARG A 70 -29.07 6.78 0.61
N ASP A 71 -29.16 8.09 0.81
CA ASP A 71 -30.44 8.78 0.84
C ASP A 71 -30.99 9.01 -0.57
N ASP A 72 -32.27 9.26 -0.65
CA ASP A 72 -32.97 9.62 -1.88
C ASP A 72 -32.92 11.11 -2.20
N ILE A 73 -32.17 11.88 -1.42
CA ILE A 73 -31.92 13.30 -1.61
C ILE A 73 -30.42 13.60 -1.70
N PRO A 74 -30.02 14.70 -2.34
CA PRO A 74 -28.61 15.08 -2.43
C PRO A 74 -28.03 15.48 -1.08
N HIS A 75 -26.78 15.11 -0.87
CA HIS A 75 -25.91 15.56 0.22
C HIS A 75 -24.58 16.04 -0.32
N ALA A 76 -23.85 16.83 0.45
CA ALA A 76 -22.51 17.29 0.08
C ALA A 76 -21.61 17.29 1.30
N ILE A 77 -20.32 17.10 1.10
CA ILE A 77 -19.34 17.02 2.16
C ILE A 77 -18.48 18.28 2.14
N ALA A 78 -18.31 18.91 3.27
CA ALA A 78 -17.38 20.04 3.41
C ALA A 78 -16.65 19.95 4.76
N SER A 79 -15.32 20.03 4.74
CA SER A 79 -14.55 20.12 5.98
C SER A 79 -14.63 21.51 6.57
N SER A 80 -14.74 21.58 7.89
CA SER A 80 -14.77 22.87 8.61
C SER A 80 -13.49 23.67 8.40
N GLY A 81 -12.35 22.98 8.25
CA GLY A 81 -11.05 23.58 7.94
C GLY A 81 -10.80 23.87 6.46
N ARG A 82 -11.77 23.69 5.58
CA ARG A 82 -11.68 23.91 4.13
C ARG A 82 -10.66 23.03 3.42
N LEU A 83 -10.32 21.89 3.97
CA LEU A 83 -9.35 20.98 3.38
C LEU A 83 -9.95 20.19 2.21
N PHE A 84 -11.20 19.81 2.31
CA PHE A 84 -11.91 19.05 1.27
C PHE A 84 -13.36 19.53 1.15
N LYS A 85 -13.89 19.37 -0.05
CA LYS A 85 -15.27 19.72 -0.36
C LYS A 85 -15.74 18.91 -1.57
N SER A 86 -16.88 18.27 -1.48
CA SER A 86 -17.50 17.62 -2.61
C SER A 86 -18.47 18.56 -3.36
N LYS A 87 -18.82 18.16 -4.56
CA LYS A 87 -20.07 18.61 -5.19
C LYS A 87 -21.26 17.95 -4.47
N ALA A 88 -22.48 18.30 -4.84
CA ALA A 88 -23.66 17.56 -4.41
C ALA A 88 -23.58 16.11 -4.91
N LEU A 89 -23.85 15.18 -4.02
CA LEU A 89 -23.87 13.75 -4.28
C LEU A 89 -25.33 13.31 -4.36
N ASP A 90 -25.75 12.83 -5.52
CA ASP A 90 -27.03 12.19 -5.70
C ASP A 90 -27.02 10.78 -5.07
N THR A 91 -28.15 10.11 -5.06
CA THR A 91 -28.24 8.74 -4.54
C THR A 91 -27.19 7.84 -5.23
N ASP A 92 -26.47 7.07 -4.43
CA ASP A 92 -25.37 6.18 -4.82
C ASP A 92 -24.07 6.86 -5.28
N ASP A 93 -24.04 8.18 -5.43
CA ASP A 93 -22.81 8.89 -5.68
C ASP A 93 -21.84 8.79 -4.51
N THR A 94 -20.55 8.92 -4.83
CA THR A 94 -19.48 8.87 -3.85
C THR A 94 -18.54 10.05 -3.97
N TYR A 95 -17.92 10.40 -2.84
CA TYR A 95 -16.82 11.32 -2.76
C TYR A 95 -15.69 10.67 -1.96
N ALA A 96 -14.47 10.78 -2.43
CA ALA A 96 -13.31 10.20 -1.77
C ALA A 96 -12.26 11.27 -1.52
N PHE A 97 -11.63 11.20 -0.35
CA PHE A 97 -10.52 12.06 0.01
C PHE A 97 -9.51 11.30 0.88
N THR A 98 -8.23 11.48 0.59
CA THR A 98 -7.15 10.85 1.34
C THR A 98 -6.63 11.81 2.41
N LEU A 99 -6.67 11.36 3.67
CA LEU A 99 -6.26 12.12 4.84
C LEU A 99 -4.88 11.68 5.28
N THR A 100 -3.86 12.49 5.03
CA THR A 100 -2.47 12.15 5.38
C THR A 100 -2.00 12.77 6.69
N PRO A 101 -2.19 14.07 6.97
CA PRO A 101 -1.74 14.63 8.24
C PRO A 101 -2.57 14.09 9.42
N ALA A 102 -1.90 13.70 10.48
CA ALA A 102 -2.56 13.37 11.75
C ALA A 102 -3.31 14.59 12.28
N GLY A 103 -4.44 14.36 12.89
CA GLY A 103 -5.28 15.42 13.44
C GLY A 103 -6.74 15.04 13.49
N THR A 104 -7.56 15.99 13.92
CA THR A 104 -9.01 15.86 13.98
C THR A 104 -9.63 16.73 12.91
N TYR A 105 -10.43 16.11 12.06
CA TYR A 105 -11.09 16.75 10.93
C TYR A 105 -12.60 16.71 11.13
N GLU A 106 -13.17 17.86 11.38
CA GLU A 106 -14.61 18.02 11.46
C GLU A 106 -15.16 18.35 10.07
N TYR A 107 -16.29 17.79 9.75
CA TYR A 107 -16.97 18.02 8.48
C TYR A 107 -18.49 18.04 8.67
N PHE A 108 -19.18 18.53 7.67
CA PHE A 108 -20.63 18.68 7.68
C PHE A 108 -21.17 18.54 6.25
N CYS A 109 -22.49 18.37 6.16
CA CYS A 109 -23.18 18.46 4.88
C CYS A 109 -23.47 19.94 4.57
N SER A 110 -22.93 20.47 3.47
CA SER A 110 -23.14 21.87 3.11
C SER A 110 -24.58 22.19 2.70
N LEU A 111 -25.39 21.19 2.36
CA LEU A 111 -26.81 21.34 2.08
C LEU A 111 -27.67 21.21 3.34
N HIS A 112 -27.16 20.57 4.36
CA HIS A 112 -27.84 20.31 5.65
C HIS A 112 -26.82 20.49 6.78
N PRO A 113 -26.46 21.71 7.16
CA PRO A 113 -25.31 21.97 8.04
C PRO A 113 -25.38 21.35 9.43
N GLN A 114 -26.56 20.88 9.84
CA GLN A 114 -26.73 20.16 11.11
C GLN A 114 -26.21 18.72 11.06
N MET A 115 -26.02 18.17 9.85
CA MET A 115 -25.37 16.88 9.67
C MET A 115 -23.87 17.07 9.82
N THR A 116 -23.31 16.50 10.87
CA THR A 116 -21.89 16.64 11.18
C THR A 116 -21.22 15.29 11.37
N GLY A 117 -19.93 15.23 11.11
CA GLY A 117 -19.08 14.08 11.38
C GLY A 117 -17.68 14.50 11.77
N THR A 118 -16.95 13.57 12.32
CA THR A 118 -15.56 13.77 12.76
C THR A 118 -14.71 12.60 12.31
N ILE A 119 -13.56 12.91 11.72
CA ILE A 119 -12.53 11.91 11.42
C ILE A 119 -11.30 12.24 12.24
N VAL A 120 -10.82 11.28 13.02
CA VAL A 120 -9.54 11.35 13.72
C VAL A 120 -8.52 10.57 12.91
N VAL A 121 -7.49 11.25 12.47
CA VAL A 121 -6.36 10.64 11.77
C VAL A 121 -5.22 10.48 12.76
N GLU A 122 -4.85 9.25 13.02
CA GLU A 122 -3.73 8.91 13.87
C GLU A 122 -2.48 8.70 13.02
N ASP A 123 -1.33 9.08 13.57
CA ASP A 123 -0.08 8.77 12.91
C ASP A 123 0.00 7.28 12.63
N GLN A 124 0.61 6.95 11.51
CA GLN A 124 1.08 5.60 11.33
C GLN A 124 2.02 5.31 12.48
N ILE A 125 1.60 4.50 13.42
CA ILE A 125 2.53 3.91 14.35
C ILE A 125 3.41 3.05 13.46
N GLY A 126 4.50 3.64 12.97
CA GLY A 126 5.56 2.87 12.40
C GLY A 126 5.88 1.82 13.43
N GLY A 127 5.83 0.56 13.03
CA GLY A 127 6.13 -0.53 13.93
C GLY A 127 7.56 -0.46 14.39
N ASP A 128 7.85 0.57 15.14
CA ASP A 128 9.04 0.64 15.95
C ASP A 128 8.67 0.20 17.35
N ALA A 129 8.63 -1.08 17.50
CA ALA A 129 8.91 -1.69 18.75
C ALA A 129 10.44 -1.68 18.95
N GLY A 130 11.07 -0.57 18.65
CA GLY A 130 12.48 -0.44 18.83
C GLY A 130 12.83 -0.26 20.29
N HIS A 131 12.97 -1.28 21.00
CA HIS A 131 13.97 -1.52 22.06
C HIS A 131 13.73 -2.76 22.79
#